data_1df81317ca8641cb5234d5413e5a2359
#
_entry.id   1df81317ca8641cb5234d5413e5a2359
#
_cell.length_a   1.000
_cell.length_b   1.000
_cell.length_c   1.000
_cell.angle_alpha   90.00
_cell.angle_beta   90.00
_cell.angle_gamma   90.00
#
_symmetry.space_group_name_H-M   'P 1'
#
loop_
_entity.id
_entity.type
_entity.pdbx_description
1 polymer ?
#
loop_
_entity_poly.entity_id
_entity_poly.type
_entity_poly.pdbx_seq_one_letter_code
_entity_poly.pdbx_strand_id
1 'polypeptide(L)'
;MKIALDFDNVLAETMLKWILHYNKKYHQHTTKSEITRYSFWGNNLPITKKDAVDIFKSVWAHWKSLSPTEEYLAAKVNLIADIHQVDIVTSVIPTHIKYIERWIKKHKIPHNKIIQCETEEKTKLGYDVIIEDSPIVARDVSNAICLLYDQPWNRKIRGNNIIRIYKLKEAASVLRAQL
;
A
#
# COMPACT_ATOMS: atom_id res chain seq x y z
N MET A 1 -12.58 15.92 4.00
CA MET A 1 -12.22 14.74 4.82
C MET A 1 -10.70 14.64 4.93
N LYS A 2 -10.21 13.96 5.96
CA LYS A 2 -8.80 13.55 6.11
C LYS A 2 -8.64 12.12 5.62
N ILE A 3 -7.74 11.90 4.68
CA ILE A 3 -7.53 10.61 4.02
C ILE A 3 -6.11 10.12 4.28
N ALA A 4 -5.99 8.89 4.80
CA ALA A 4 -4.74 8.16 4.82
C ALA A 4 -4.59 7.36 3.53
N LEU A 5 -3.47 7.54 2.84
CA LEU A 5 -3.14 6.82 1.62
C LEU A 5 -1.88 5.98 1.87
N ASP A 6 -2.01 4.67 1.81
CA ASP A 6 -0.87 3.78 1.98
C ASP A 6 0.11 3.86 0.81
N PHE A 7 1.34 3.45 1.04
CA PHE A 7 2.40 3.48 0.04
C PHE A 7 2.59 2.12 -0.66
N ASP A 8 2.83 1.06 0.11
CA ASP A 8 3.21 -0.24 -0.44
C ASP A 8 2.01 -0.93 -1.11
N ASN A 9 2.13 -1.29 -2.38
CA ASN A 9 1.10 -1.93 -3.21
C ASN A 9 -0.20 -1.13 -3.40
N VAL A 10 -0.24 0.11 -2.93
CA VAL A 10 -1.28 1.11 -3.23
C VAL A 10 -0.73 2.18 -4.17
N LEU A 11 0.41 2.77 -3.84
CA LEU A 11 1.12 3.72 -4.70
C LEU A 11 2.24 3.06 -5.50
N ALA A 12 3.08 2.26 -4.84
CA ALA A 12 4.26 1.61 -5.44
C ALA A 12 4.10 0.09 -5.48
N GLU A 13 4.45 -0.54 -6.59
CA GLU A 13 4.43 -1.99 -6.81
C GLU A 13 5.57 -2.70 -6.05
N THR A 14 5.57 -2.59 -4.73
CA THR A 14 6.65 -3.15 -3.89
C THR A 14 6.64 -4.67 -3.87
N MET A 15 5.46 -5.33 -3.85
CA MET A 15 5.36 -6.78 -3.87
C MET A 15 5.84 -7.36 -5.21
N LEU A 16 5.51 -6.74 -6.33
CA LEU A 16 6.01 -7.21 -7.62
C LEU A 16 7.55 -7.14 -7.67
N LYS A 17 8.12 -6.06 -7.17
CA LYS A 17 9.58 -5.91 -7.08
C LYS A 17 10.19 -6.92 -6.11
N TRP A 18 9.54 -7.17 -4.97
CA TRP A 18 9.92 -8.19 -4.02
C TRP A 18 9.97 -9.58 -4.66
N ILE A 19 8.94 -9.97 -5.41
CA ILE A 19 8.85 -11.25 -6.13
C ILE A 19 10.01 -11.39 -7.13
N LEU A 20 10.35 -10.35 -7.87
CA LEU A 20 11.48 -10.39 -8.79
C LEU A 20 12.80 -10.68 -8.07
N HIS A 21 13.03 -10.07 -6.91
CA HIS A 21 14.21 -10.34 -6.09
C HIS A 21 14.19 -11.76 -5.50
N TYR A 22 13.02 -12.20 -5.02
CA TYR A 22 12.82 -13.54 -4.51
C TYR A 22 13.10 -14.60 -5.59
N ASN A 23 12.47 -14.48 -6.74
CA ASN A 23 12.64 -15.40 -7.86
C ASN A 23 14.10 -15.50 -8.30
N LYS A 24 14.79 -14.37 -8.40
CA LYS A 24 16.21 -14.33 -8.74
C LYS A 24 17.07 -15.02 -7.67
N LYS A 25 16.80 -14.77 -6.38
CA LYS A 25 17.61 -15.31 -5.27
C LYS A 25 17.41 -16.82 -5.08
N TYR A 26 16.18 -17.30 -5.26
CA TYR A 26 15.80 -18.68 -4.96
C TYR A 26 15.50 -19.54 -6.20
N HIS A 27 15.79 -19.01 -7.41
CA HIS A 27 15.55 -19.70 -8.69
C HIS A 27 14.09 -20.18 -8.82
N GLN A 28 13.14 -19.32 -8.43
CA GLN A 28 11.71 -19.57 -8.47
C GLN A 28 11.04 -18.81 -9.64
N HIS A 29 9.76 -19.13 -9.90
CA HIS A 29 8.93 -18.49 -10.90
C HIS A 29 7.60 -18.00 -10.32
N THR A 30 7.61 -17.63 -9.04
CA THR A 30 6.43 -17.14 -8.32
C THR A 30 5.88 -15.88 -8.98
N THR A 31 4.56 -15.83 -9.11
CA THR A 31 3.80 -14.68 -9.60
C THR A 31 3.08 -13.96 -8.46
N LYS A 32 2.67 -12.71 -8.67
CA LYS A 32 1.93 -11.93 -7.66
C LYS A 32 0.59 -12.60 -7.29
N SER A 33 -0.07 -13.25 -8.25
CA SER A 33 -1.35 -13.92 -8.03
C SER A 33 -1.28 -15.11 -7.07
N GLU A 34 -0.10 -15.70 -6.90
CA GLU A 34 0.14 -16.81 -5.98
C GLU A 34 0.37 -16.35 -4.53
N ILE A 35 0.62 -15.06 -4.31
CA ILE A 35 0.76 -14.48 -2.97
C ILE A 35 -0.64 -14.23 -2.39
N THR A 36 -1.31 -15.28 -1.94
CA THR A 36 -2.71 -15.23 -1.46
C THR A 36 -2.83 -14.99 0.05
N ARG A 37 -1.71 -14.82 0.77
CA ARG A 37 -1.67 -14.52 2.20
C ARG A 37 -0.80 -13.29 2.45
N TYR A 38 -1.24 -12.41 3.34
CA TYR A 38 -0.48 -11.21 3.70
C TYR A 38 0.86 -11.56 4.36
N SER A 39 0.85 -12.54 5.27
CA SER A 39 2.06 -13.15 5.82
C SER A 39 2.50 -14.32 4.93
N PHE A 40 3.09 -14.01 3.79
CA PHE A 40 3.44 -15.00 2.75
C PHE A 40 4.67 -15.83 3.07
N TRP A 41 5.54 -15.41 4.00
CA TRP A 41 6.66 -16.22 4.45
C TRP A 41 6.20 -17.44 5.23
N GLY A 42 6.90 -18.53 5.08
CA GLY A 42 6.57 -19.82 5.69
C GLY A 42 5.56 -20.61 4.84
N ASN A 43 4.26 -20.47 5.10
CA ASN A 43 3.25 -21.36 4.52
C ASN A 43 3.03 -21.24 3.00
N ASN A 44 3.26 -20.07 2.42
CA ASN A 44 3.07 -19.86 0.98
C ASN A 44 4.36 -20.00 0.18
N LEU A 45 5.48 -19.51 0.75
CA LEU A 45 6.79 -19.58 0.14
C LEU A 45 7.79 -20.21 1.12
N PRO A 46 8.72 -21.05 0.64
CA PRO A 46 9.74 -21.67 1.46
C PRO A 46 10.84 -20.64 1.82
N ILE A 47 10.47 -19.60 2.54
CA ILE A 47 11.35 -18.49 2.93
C ILE A 47 11.14 -18.15 4.41
N THR A 48 12.21 -17.81 5.11
CA THR A 48 12.10 -17.33 6.49
C THR A 48 11.57 -15.90 6.54
N LYS A 49 10.94 -15.51 7.67
CA LYS A 49 10.52 -14.12 7.89
C LYS A 49 11.71 -13.15 7.75
N LYS A 50 12.88 -13.53 8.29
CA LYS A 50 14.10 -12.72 8.22
C LYS A 50 14.50 -12.45 6.77
N ASP A 51 14.58 -13.48 5.93
CA ASP A 51 14.96 -13.32 4.53
C ASP A 51 13.94 -12.52 3.75
N ALA A 52 12.64 -12.71 4.02
CA ALA A 52 11.57 -11.94 3.41
C ALA A 52 11.70 -10.44 3.72
N VAL A 53 11.98 -10.09 4.98
CA VAL A 53 12.23 -8.70 5.41
C VAL A 53 13.50 -8.14 4.78
N ASP A 54 14.57 -8.90 4.68
CA ASP A 54 15.82 -8.43 4.06
C ASP A 54 15.64 -8.17 2.56
N ILE A 55 14.81 -8.94 1.86
CA ILE A 55 14.42 -8.63 0.48
C ILE A 55 13.64 -7.32 0.42
N PHE A 56 12.68 -7.05 1.32
CA PHE A 56 11.97 -5.77 1.36
C PHE A 56 12.90 -4.58 1.58
N LYS A 57 13.86 -4.69 2.50
CA LYS A 57 14.88 -3.65 2.69
C LYS A 57 15.63 -3.37 1.39
N SER A 58 15.99 -4.42 0.65
CA SER A 58 16.62 -4.27 -0.67
C SER A 58 15.71 -3.61 -1.70
N VAL A 59 14.41 -3.96 -1.71
CA VAL A 59 13.42 -3.35 -2.61
C VAL A 59 13.35 -1.85 -2.41
N TRP A 60 13.21 -1.37 -1.17
CA TRP A 60 13.16 0.07 -0.88
C TRP A 60 14.49 0.77 -1.12
N ALA A 61 15.61 0.14 -0.83
CA ALA A 61 16.94 0.71 -1.15
C ALA A 61 17.08 0.97 -2.67
N HIS A 62 16.43 0.14 -3.50
CA HIS A 62 16.39 0.31 -4.95
C HIS A 62 15.14 1.08 -5.44
N TRP A 63 14.66 2.03 -4.65
CA TRP A 63 13.44 2.81 -4.88
C TRP A 63 13.30 3.41 -6.29
N LYS A 64 14.42 3.74 -6.97
CA LYS A 64 14.42 4.29 -8.34
C LYS A 64 13.78 3.35 -9.36
N SER A 65 13.81 2.04 -9.11
CA SER A 65 13.28 0.99 -9.98
C SER A 65 11.90 0.50 -9.54
N LEU A 66 11.30 1.08 -8.50
CA LEU A 66 9.92 0.78 -8.12
C LEU A 66 8.97 1.49 -9.09
N SER A 67 8.11 0.71 -9.73
CA SER A 67 7.06 1.22 -10.60
C SER A 67 5.86 1.70 -9.78
N PRO A 68 5.12 2.71 -10.27
CA PRO A 68 3.78 2.99 -9.77
C PRO A 68 2.84 1.80 -9.97
N THR A 69 1.82 1.65 -9.12
CA THR A 69 0.78 0.63 -9.27
C THR A 69 -0.10 0.85 -10.50
N GLU A 70 -0.20 2.10 -10.92
CA GLU A 70 -1.04 2.51 -12.05
C GLU A 70 -0.34 3.56 -12.92
N GLU A 71 -0.66 3.56 -14.21
CA GLU A 71 -0.30 4.68 -15.09
C GLU A 71 -0.99 5.97 -14.65
N TYR A 72 -0.34 7.11 -14.86
CA TYR A 72 -0.83 8.45 -14.48
C TYR A 72 -1.21 8.55 -13.01
N LEU A 73 -0.48 7.86 -12.14
CA LEU A 73 -0.79 7.75 -10.70
C LEU A 73 -0.96 9.12 -10.03
N ALA A 74 -0.05 10.07 -10.29
CA ALA A 74 -0.12 11.41 -9.71
C ALA A 74 -1.45 12.12 -10.05
N ALA A 75 -1.92 12.01 -11.30
CA ALA A 75 -3.20 12.60 -11.70
C ALA A 75 -4.39 11.95 -10.98
N LYS A 76 -4.33 10.63 -10.73
CA LYS A 76 -5.38 9.92 -9.99
C LYS A 76 -5.40 10.30 -8.51
N VAL A 77 -4.24 10.45 -7.89
CA VAL A 77 -4.14 10.94 -6.51
C VAL A 77 -4.60 12.40 -6.44
N ASN A 78 -4.30 13.21 -7.47
CA ASN A 78 -4.75 14.61 -7.52
C ASN A 78 -6.27 14.74 -7.51
N LEU A 79 -7.01 13.83 -8.16
CA LEU A 79 -8.48 13.81 -8.11
C LEU A 79 -9.04 13.71 -6.68
N ILE A 80 -8.25 13.17 -5.75
CA ILE A 80 -8.58 13.04 -4.32
C ILE A 80 -8.06 14.27 -3.56
N ALA A 81 -6.81 14.64 -3.81
CA ALA A 81 -6.11 15.70 -3.08
C ALA A 81 -6.64 17.11 -3.38
N ASP A 82 -7.32 17.34 -4.53
CA ASP A 82 -7.93 18.61 -4.88
C ASP A 82 -9.10 19.00 -3.95
N ILE A 83 -9.76 18.02 -3.32
CA ILE A 83 -10.94 18.22 -2.47
C ILE A 83 -10.81 17.67 -1.06
N HIS A 84 -9.74 16.94 -0.76
CA HIS A 84 -9.53 16.32 0.54
C HIS A 84 -8.07 16.51 1.00
N GLN A 85 -7.86 16.49 2.32
CA GLN A 85 -6.53 16.42 2.88
C GLN A 85 -6.01 14.98 2.75
N VAL A 86 -4.93 14.77 2.00
CA VAL A 86 -4.33 13.45 1.78
C VAL A 86 -2.97 13.39 2.46
N ASP A 87 -2.83 12.50 3.42
CA ASP A 87 -1.55 12.16 4.04
C ASP A 87 -1.11 10.77 3.55
N ILE A 88 0.18 10.59 3.28
CA ILE A 88 0.74 9.27 3.01
C ILE A 88 1.09 8.64 4.34
N VAL A 89 0.50 7.46 4.63
CA VAL A 89 0.69 6.76 5.90
C VAL A 89 1.27 5.38 5.62
N THR A 90 2.49 5.13 6.04
CA THR A 90 3.23 3.91 5.72
C THR A 90 3.81 3.23 6.95
N SER A 91 3.90 1.89 6.93
CA SER A 91 4.55 1.09 7.97
C SER A 91 5.98 0.66 7.61
N VAL A 92 6.59 1.34 6.64
CA VAL A 92 8.01 1.13 6.34
C VAL A 92 8.87 1.43 7.58
N ILE A 93 9.95 0.67 7.74
CA ILE A 93 10.87 0.94 8.85
C ILE A 93 11.47 2.35 8.77
N PRO A 94 11.66 3.06 9.91
CA PRO A 94 12.06 4.47 9.92
C PRO A 94 13.29 4.81 9.08
N THR A 95 14.28 3.92 9.05
CA THR A 95 15.52 4.10 8.29
C THR A 95 15.31 4.16 6.76
N HIS A 96 14.14 3.73 6.27
CA HIS A 96 13.82 3.66 4.83
C HIS A 96 12.85 4.76 4.38
N ILE A 97 12.29 5.55 5.28
CA ILE A 97 11.34 6.64 4.96
C ILE A 97 11.90 7.59 3.89
N LYS A 98 13.19 7.91 3.94
CA LYS A 98 13.90 8.73 2.94
C LYS A 98 13.78 8.20 1.50
N TYR A 99 13.60 6.90 1.31
CA TYR A 99 13.44 6.31 -0.02
C TYR A 99 12.02 6.50 -0.54
N ILE A 100 11.03 6.42 0.36
CA ILE A 100 9.63 6.73 0.05
C ILE A 100 9.48 8.20 -0.32
N GLU A 101 10.05 9.13 0.46
CA GLU A 101 10.06 10.57 0.15
C GLU A 101 10.64 10.86 -1.25
N ARG A 102 11.77 10.23 -1.58
CA ARG A 102 12.41 10.38 -2.90
C ARG A 102 11.54 9.82 -4.02
N TRP A 103 10.88 8.67 -3.78
CA TRP A 103 9.99 8.06 -4.75
C TRP A 103 8.75 8.94 -5.00
N ILE A 104 8.11 9.43 -3.94
CA ILE A 104 6.96 10.34 -3.98
C ILE A 104 7.32 11.61 -4.76
N LYS A 105 8.48 12.21 -4.46
CA LYS A 105 8.99 13.38 -5.19
C LYS A 105 9.22 13.09 -6.67
N LYS A 106 9.86 11.95 -7.00
CA LYS A 106 10.12 11.53 -8.39
C LYS A 106 8.82 11.40 -9.18
N HIS A 107 7.80 10.80 -8.58
CA HIS A 107 6.50 10.54 -9.21
C HIS A 107 5.49 11.68 -9.04
N LYS A 108 5.90 12.79 -8.40
CA LYS A 108 5.07 14.00 -8.19
C LYS A 108 3.72 13.69 -7.52
N ILE A 109 3.71 12.78 -6.54
CA ILE A 109 2.49 12.39 -5.86
C ILE A 109 2.05 13.52 -4.93
N PRO A 110 0.84 14.10 -5.11
CA PRO A 110 0.33 15.13 -4.22
C PRO A 110 -0.01 14.56 -2.85
N HIS A 111 0.40 15.24 -1.79
CA HIS A 111 0.14 14.87 -0.40
C HIS A 111 0.38 16.08 0.51
N ASN A 112 -0.19 16.05 1.72
CA ASN A 112 0.06 17.06 2.74
C ASN A 112 1.29 16.72 3.59
N LYS A 113 1.37 15.50 4.09
CA LYS A 113 2.51 15.01 4.89
C LYS A 113 2.71 13.52 4.71
N ILE A 114 3.85 13.02 5.17
CA ILE A 114 4.18 11.58 5.23
C ILE A 114 4.29 11.20 6.70
N ILE A 115 3.56 10.17 7.10
CA ILE A 115 3.52 9.64 8.47
C ILE A 115 4.03 8.20 8.43
N GLN A 116 5.02 7.93 9.25
CA GLN A 116 5.48 6.57 9.52
C GLN A 116 4.89 6.11 10.86
N CYS A 117 4.27 4.94 10.88
CA CYS A 117 3.76 4.29 12.09
C CYS A 117 3.71 2.77 11.88
N GLU A 118 3.47 2.03 12.94
CA GLU A 118 3.21 0.59 12.82
C GLU A 118 1.84 0.32 12.15
N THR A 119 1.71 -0.85 11.51
CA THR A 119 0.50 -1.20 10.74
C THR A 119 -0.78 -1.08 11.58
N GLU A 120 -0.74 -1.57 12.82
CA GLU A 120 -1.86 -1.58 13.76
C GLU A 120 -2.22 -0.19 14.32
N GLU A 121 -1.35 0.79 14.12
CA GLU A 121 -1.59 2.16 14.58
C GLU A 121 -2.31 3.01 13.53
N LYS A 122 -2.29 2.62 12.26
CA LYS A 122 -2.90 3.38 11.16
C LYS A 122 -4.38 3.72 11.44
N THR A 123 -5.15 2.79 12.00
CA THR A 123 -6.58 2.97 12.31
C THR A 123 -6.84 3.92 13.47
N LYS A 124 -5.82 4.25 14.28
CA LYS A 124 -5.91 5.13 15.46
C LYS A 124 -5.56 6.59 15.16
N LEU A 125 -5.12 6.91 13.95
CA LEU A 125 -4.65 8.24 13.57
C LEU A 125 -5.76 9.26 13.29
N GLY A 126 -7.04 8.87 13.38
CA GLY A 126 -8.19 9.77 13.23
C GLY A 126 -8.44 10.23 11.81
N TYR A 127 -8.24 9.37 10.84
CA TYR A 127 -8.64 9.59 9.44
C TYR A 127 -10.10 9.20 9.23
N ASP A 128 -10.78 9.95 8.34
CA ASP A 128 -12.15 9.64 7.93
C ASP A 128 -12.17 8.46 6.95
N VAL A 129 -11.13 8.36 6.10
CA VAL A 129 -10.97 7.31 5.09
C VAL A 129 -9.52 6.83 5.09
N ILE A 130 -9.34 5.51 4.95
CA ILE A 130 -8.04 4.87 4.79
C ILE A 130 -8.05 4.10 3.47
N ILE A 131 -7.14 4.43 2.55
CA ILE A 131 -6.91 3.70 1.29
C ILE A 131 -5.73 2.77 1.50
N GLU A 132 -5.96 1.45 1.48
CA GLU A 132 -5.04 0.47 2.05
C GLU A 132 -5.13 -0.89 1.33
N ASP A 133 -4.06 -1.68 1.32
CA ASP A 133 -4.07 -3.07 0.83
C ASP A 133 -4.01 -4.12 1.95
N SER A 134 -3.65 -3.70 3.17
CA SER A 134 -3.46 -4.59 4.31
C SER A 134 -4.78 -5.17 4.84
N PRO A 135 -4.91 -6.51 4.91
CA PRO A 135 -6.05 -7.13 5.56
C PRO A 135 -6.08 -6.91 7.08
N ILE A 136 -4.94 -6.53 7.69
CA ILE A 136 -4.87 -6.21 9.13
C ILE A 136 -5.59 -4.89 9.36
N VAL A 137 -5.16 -3.83 8.68
CA VAL A 137 -5.79 -2.51 8.79
C VAL A 137 -7.27 -2.58 8.42
N ALA A 138 -7.62 -3.27 7.34
CA ALA A 138 -9.02 -3.39 6.90
C ALA A 138 -9.94 -4.07 7.93
N ARG A 139 -9.44 -5.03 8.71
CA ARG A 139 -10.23 -5.67 9.78
C ARG A 139 -10.36 -4.80 11.03
N ASP A 140 -9.33 -4.00 11.32
CA ASP A 140 -9.27 -3.21 12.56
C ASP A 140 -9.96 -1.85 12.43
N VAL A 141 -10.30 -1.44 11.19
CA VAL A 141 -10.98 -0.17 10.98
C VAL A 141 -12.41 -0.22 11.55
N SER A 142 -12.72 0.70 12.46
CA SER A 142 -14.05 0.80 13.12
C SER A 142 -14.69 2.17 12.91
N ASN A 143 -13.90 3.24 12.96
CA ASN A 143 -14.38 4.63 12.96
C ASN A 143 -14.05 5.37 11.65
N ALA A 144 -13.64 4.66 10.62
CA ALA A 144 -13.32 5.18 9.30
C ALA A 144 -13.86 4.25 8.21
N ILE A 145 -13.86 4.71 6.97
CA ILE A 145 -14.10 3.88 5.80
C ILE A 145 -12.76 3.37 5.29
N CYS A 146 -12.64 2.07 5.07
CA CYS A 146 -11.51 1.46 4.38
C CYS A 146 -11.82 1.29 2.90
N LEU A 147 -11.15 2.04 2.04
CA LEU A 147 -11.13 1.78 0.60
C LEU A 147 -10.03 0.73 0.36
N LEU A 148 -10.42 -0.53 0.32
CA LEU A 148 -9.50 -1.66 0.24
C LEU A 148 -9.04 -1.88 -1.21
N TYR A 149 -7.80 -1.50 -1.51
CA TYR A 149 -7.18 -1.69 -2.82
C TYR A 149 -6.96 -3.18 -3.09
N ASP A 150 -7.55 -3.72 -4.18
CA ASP A 150 -7.57 -5.16 -4.45
C ASP A 150 -6.17 -5.73 -4.63
N GLN A 151 -5.85 -6.70 -3.83
CA GLN A 151 -4.63 -7.47 -3.91
C GLN A 151 -4.95 -8.96 -3.66
N PRO A 152 -4.17 -9.92 -4.19
CA PRO A 152 -4.46 -11.34 -4.02
C PRO A 152 -4.62 -11.78 -2.56
N TRP A 153 -3.86 -11.17 -1.64
CA TRP A 153 -3.86 -11.51 -0.21
C TRP A 153 -5.04 -10.93 0.58
N ASN A 154 -5.81 -9.99 0.01
CA ASN A 154 -6.93 -9.38 0.71
C ASN A 154 -8.31 -9.72 0.12
N ARG A 155 -8.38 -10.52 -0.94
CA ARG A 155 -9.64 -10.81 -1.68
C ARG A 155 -10.76 -11.42 -0.84
N LYS A 156 -10.42 -12.08 0.27
CA LYS A 156 -11.40 -12.66 1.19
C LYS A 156 -11.93 -11.68 2.24
N ILE A 157 -11.36 -10.49 2.33
CA ILE A 157 -11.73 -9.49 3.33
C ILE A 157 -13.06 -8.84 2.93
N ARG A 158 -13.98 -8.77 3.89
CA ARG A 158 -15.29 -8.12 3.80
C ARG A 158 -15.60 -7.45 5.15
N GLY A 159 -16.40 -6.40 5.14
CA GLY A 159 -16.87 -5.69 6.32
C GLY A 159 -17.77 -4.52 5.94
N ASN A 160 -18.58 -4.03 6.88
CA ASN A 160 -19.53 -2.94 6.64
C ASN A 160 -18.81 -1.61 6.29
N ASN A 161 -17.62 -1.41 6.85
CA ASN A 161 -16.80 -0.21 6.61
C ASN A 161 -15.77 -0.39 5.49
N ILE A 162 -15.87 -1.48 4.70
CA ILE A 162 -14.90 -1.82 3.68
C ILE A 162 -15.54 -1.71 2.30
N ILE A 163 -14.99 -0.85 1.47
CA ILE A 163 -15.33 -0.72 0.05
C ILE A 163 -14.12 -1.18 -0.75
N ARG A 164 -14.28 -2.21 -1.56
CA ARG A 164 -13.19 -2.68 -2.42
C ARG A 164 -13.06 -1.79 -3.64
N ILE A 165 -11.82 -1.41 -3.95
CA ILE A 165 -11.47 -0.65 -5.15
C ILE A 165 -10.36 -1.38 -5.91
N TYR A 166 -10.35 -1.23 -7.22
CA TYR A 166 -9.34 -1.82 -8.11
C TYR A 166 -8.39 -0.77 -8.69
N LYS A 167 -8.79 0.50 -8.60
CA LYS A 167 -8.02 1.67 -9.10
C LYS A 167 -8.27 2.87 -8.20
N LEU A 168 -7.28 3.75 -8.08
CA LEU A 168 -7.43 5.00 -7.30
C LEU A 168 -8.47 5.96 -7.90
N LYS A 169 -8.75 5.87 -9.20
CA LYS A 169 -9.86 6.62 -9.81
C LYS A 169 -11.21 6.23 -9.19
N GLU A 170 -11.40 4.96 -8.82
CA GLU A 170 -12.62 4.50 -8.14
C GLU A 170 -12.72 5.09 -6.74
N ALA A 171 -11.59 5.19 -6.01
CA ALA A 171 -11.54 5.89 -4.73
C ALA A 171 -12.06 7.33 -4.85
N ALA A 172 -11.59 8.09 -5.84
CA ALA A 172 -12.05 9.45 -6.09
C ALA A 172 -13.57 9.50 -6.38
N SER A 173 -14.11 8.51 -7.11
CA SER A 173 -15.54 8.42 -7.39
C SER A 173 -16.38 8.14 -6.13
N VAL A 174 -15.93 7.19 -5.30
CA VAL A 174 -16.59 6.86 -4.01
C VAL A 174 -16.59 8.07 -3.07
N LEU A 175 -15.46 8.77 -2.96
CA LEU A 175 -15.33 9.93 -2.08
C LEU A 175 -16.21 11.11 -2.52
N ARG A 176 -16.40 11.32 -3.81
CA ARG A 176 -17.32 12.34 -4.33
C ARG A 176 -18.78 12.01 -4.07
N ALA A 177 -19.16 10.75 -4.05
CA ALA A 177 -20.53 10.34 -3.78
C ALA A 177 -20.92 10.46 -2.29
N GLN A 178 -19.96 10.72 -1.41
CA GLN A 178 -20.16 10.92 0.04
C GLN A 178 -20.17 12.40 0.47
N LEU A 179 -19.97 13.31 -0.48
CA LEU A 179 -20.11 14.77 -0.32
C LEU A 179 -21.53 15.21 -0.68
#